data_d38e8ed31b7e8eaffe523daf5929387c
#
_entry.id   d38e8ed31b7e8eaffe523daf5929387c
#
_cell.length_a   1.000
_cell.length_b   1.000
_cell.length_c   1.000
_cell.angle_alpha   90.00
_cell.angle_beta   90.00
_cell.angle_gamma   90.00
#
_symmetry.space_group_name_H-M   'P 1'
#
loop_
_entity.id
_entity.type
_entity.pdbx_description
1 polymer ?
#
loop_
_entity_poly.entity_id
_entity_poly.type
_entity_poly.pdbx_seq_one_letter_code
_entity_poly.pdbx_strand_id
1 'polypeptide(L)'
;MSRADGAAIPGVSRRQFLGLGWFPWLAPRHIGLAGARFRILRNGRSQRRYLRIHGNEETARRVLERHMETHEGIAYVIESRTRVVAVESLKLDPNRMFSRVGAEANLTLLNPGAAAEQVRRALGVLDRGREKLVRALTPPKGGVTIALHNNSSGYSVAAEVPISDRSSLRQPGIPHAFFLCTDPRDFEVLKTSPYNVVLQQHGPEDGSLSRLAAARGFRYVNLEVAAGEAERQWEMLNWLEWFMG
;
A
#
# COMPACT_ATOMS: atom_id res chain seq x y z
N MET A 1 -58.01 50.68 15.09
CA MET A 1 -58.04 50.62 13.61
C MET A 1 -56.62 50.44 13.14
N SER A 2 -56.41 49.44 12.43
CA SER A 2 -55.52 49.08 11.36
C SER A 2 -54.88 47.68 11.58
N ARG A 3 -55.29 46.77 10.70
CA ARG A 3 -54.83 45.39 10.55
C ARG A 3 -53.43 45.42 9.92
N ALA A 4 -52.53 44.56 10.39
CA ALA A 4 -51.30 44.24 9.69
C ALA A 4 -51.39 42.80 9.21
N ASP A 5 -51.27 42.64 7.90
CA ASP A 5 -51.41 41.39 7.15
C ASP A 5 -50.23 40.45 7.41
N GLY A 6 -50.57 39.20 7.67
CA GLY A 6 -49.55 38.14 7.76
C GLY A 6 -49.08 37.71 6.37
N ALA A 7 -47.78 37.79 6.12
CA ALA A 7 -47.18 37.17 4.95
C ALA A 7 -46.90 35.68 5.19
N ALA A 8 -47.50 34.84 4.39
CA ALA A 8 -47.30 33.40 4.38
C ALA A 8 -45.95 33.04 3.77
N ILE A 9 -45.18 32.21 4.46
CA ILE A 9 -43.94 31.61 3.97
C ILE A 9 -44.32 30.45 3.04
N PRO A 10 -43.78 30.41 1.81
CA PRO A 10 -44.08 29.31 0.87
C PRO A 10 -43.44 27.98 1.36
N GLY A 11 -44.28 26.94 1.32
CA GLY A 11 -43.94 25.62 1.80
C GLY A 11 -42.76 25.00 1.09
N VAL A 12 -41.81 24.48 1.87
CA VAL A 12 -40.75 23.59 1.44
C VAL A 12 -41.39 22.25 1.09
N SER A 13 -41.43 21.94 -0.20
CA SER A 13 -41.85 20.66 -0.74
C SER A 13 -40.96 19.54 -0.22
N ARG A 14 -41.53 18.62 0.54
CA ARG A 14 -40.93 17.31 0.84
C ARG A 14 -40.79 16.52 -0.47
N ARG A 15 -39.68 16.69 -1.15
CA ARG A 15 -39.28 15.73 -2.18
C ARG A 15 -38.83 14.46 -1.49
N GLN A 16 -39.63 13.44 -1.69
CA GLN A 16 -39.44 12.07 -1.29
C GLN A 16 -38.10 11.54 -1.74
N PHE A 17 -37.26 11.16 -0.78
CA PHE A 17 -36.15 10.23 -0.98
C PHE A 17 -36.73 8.83 -1.21
N LEU A 18 -37.14 8.54 -2.42
CA LEU A 18 -37.36 7.19 -2.91
C LEU A 18 -36.32 6.92 -3.97
N GLY A 19 -35.28 6.24 -3.57
CA GLY A 19 -34.19 5.83 -4.45
C GLY A 19 -33.19 5.00 -3.72
N LEU A 20 -33.64 4.04 -2.88
CA LEU A 20 -32.79 2.89 -2.53
C LEU A 20 -32.62 2.04 -3.80
N GLY A 21 -31.74 2.50 -4.70
CA GLY A 21 -31.21 1.66 -5.74
C GLY A 21 -30.55 0.47 -5.07
N TRP A 22 -31.09 -0.69 -5.26
CA TRP A 22 -30.43 -1.97 -5.04
C TRP A 22 -29.16 -1.97 -5.90
N PHE A 23 -28.03 -1.53 -5.34
CA PHE A 23 -26.74 -1.86 -5.90
C PHE A 23 -26.54 -3.36 -5.62
N PRO A 24 -26.46 -4.20 -6.64
CA PRO A 24 -26.10 -5.59 -6.41
C PRO A 24 -24.75 -5.56 -5.68
N TRP A 25 -24.70 -6.18 -4.52
CA TRP A 25 -23.46 -6.42 -3.78
C TRP A 25 -22.52 -7.17 -4.70
N LEU A 26 -21.67 -6.45 -5.43
CA LEU A 26 -20.56 -7.06 -6.13
C LEU A 26 -19.69 -7.67 -5.04
N ALA A 27 -19.68 -8.99 -4.97
CA ALA A 27 -18.81 -9.72 -4.06
C ALA A 27 -17.40 -9.10 -4.12
N PRO A 28 -16.73 -8.88 -2.98
CA PRO A 28 -15.45 -8.22 -2.97
C PRO A 28 -14.52 -8.94 -3.95
N ARG A 29 -14.02 -8.20 -4.92
CA ARG A 29 -13.08 -8.76 -5.89
C ARG A 29 -11.79 -9.08 -5.18
N HIS A 30 -11.24 -10.24 -5.45
CA HIS A 30 -9.97 -10.68 -4.89
C HIS A 30 -8.95 -10.94 -5.97
N ILE A 31 -7.70 -10.75 -5.62
CA ILE A 31 -6.55 -11.24 -6.35
C ILE A 31 -5.62 -11.94 -5.36
N GLY A 32 -4.88 -12.93 -5.80
CA GLY A 32 -3.98 -13.64 -4.91
C GLY A 32 -2.78 -14.22 -5.63
N LEU A 33 -1.78 -14.53 -4.83
CA LEU A 33 -0.59 -15.29 -5.23
C LEU A 33 -0.25 -16.25 -4.09
N ALA A 34 -0.34 -17.55 -4.36
CA ALA A 34 -0.18 -18.59 -3.35
C ALA A 34 -1.09 -18.32 -2.14
N GLY A 35 -0.57 -18.33 -0.91
CA GLY A 35 -1.32 -18.01 0.31
C GLY A 35 -1.62 -16.53 0.55
N ALA A 36 -1.06 -15.62 -0.24
CA ALA A 36 -1.37 -14.20 -0.18
C ALA A 36 -2.65 -13.90 -0.96
N ARG A 37 -3.74 -13.62 -0.24
CA ARG A 37 -5.02 -13.21 -0.82
C ARG A 37 -5.29 -11.74 -0.47
N PHE A 38 -5.59 -10.92 -1.47
CA PHE A 38 -5.88 -9.50 -1.33
C PHE A 38 -7.33 -9.20 -1.69
N ARG A 39 -8.04 -8.55 -0.79
CA ARG A 39 -9.32 -7.91 -1.07
C ARG A 39 -9.06 -6.63 -1.86
N ILE A 40 -9.85 -6.40 -2.90
CA ILE A 40 -9.74 -5.21 -3.75
C ILE A 40 -10.82 -4.23 -3.34
N LEU A 41 -10.41 -3.06 -2.85
CA LEU A 41 -11.26 -1.90 -2.63
C LEU A 41 -11.13 -0.96 -3.82
N ARG A 42 -12.22 -0.41 -4.30
CA ARG A 42 -12.21 0.55 -5.42
C ARG A 42 -13.10 1.72 -5.10
N ASN A 43 -12.58 2.91 -5.26
CA ASN A 43 -13.34 4.15 -5.25
C ASN A 43 -12.97 4.98 -6.48
N GLY A 44 -13.97 5.42 -7.26
CA GLY A 44 -13.78 6.28 -8.42
C GLY A 44 -12.89 5.70 -9.53
N ARG A 45 -12.24 6.61 -10.28
CA ARG A 45 -11.41 6.32 -11.46
C ARG A 45 -10.04 6.99 -11.38
N SER A 46 -9.25 6.65 -10.39
CA SER A 46 -7.88 7.16 -10.27
C SER A 46 -6.85 6.16 -10.83
N GLN A 47 -5.70 6.68 -11.23
CA GLN A 47 -4.53 5.90 -11.63
C GLN A 47 -3.72 5.40 -10.44
N ARG A 48 -4.12 5.76 -9.21
CA ARG A 48 -3.43 5.36 -7.98
C ARG A 48 -3.73 3.93 -7.60
N ARG A 49 -2.70 3.26 -7.10
CA ARG A 49 -2.79 1.94 -6.49
C ARG A 49 -2.29 2.06 -5.05
N TYR A 50 -3.03 1.46 -4.14
CA TYR A 50 -2.64 1.39 -2.74
C TYR A 50 -2.44 -0.07 -2.36
N LEU A 51 -1.49 -0.32 -1.48
CA LEU A 51 -1.16 -1.66 -1.05
C LEU A 51 -0.98 -1.72 0.47
N ARG A 52 -1.62 -2.69 1.11
CA ARG A 52 -1.23 -3.21 2.40
C ARG A 52 -0.85 -4.68 2.23
N ILE A 53 0.42 -5.00 2.43
CA ILE A 53 0.96 -6.32 2.09
C ILE A 53 1.14 -7.24 3.30
N HIS A 54 1.29 -6.70 4.51
CA HIS A 54 1.46 -7.50 5.73
C HIS A 54 0.19 -7.54 6.57
N GLY A 55 -0.22 -8.76 6.95
CA GLY A 55 -1.47 -8.99 7.67
C GLY A 55 -1.51 -8.49 9.11
N ASN A 56 -0.35 -8.35 9.77
CA ASN A 56 -0.23 -7.86 11.13
C ASN A 56 -0.13 -6.32 11.25
N GLU A 57 -0.10 -5.59 10.15
CA GLU A 57 0.00 -4.13 10.12
C GLU A 57 -1.40 -3.49 10.22
N GLU A 58 -1.97 -3.54 11.42
CA GLU A 58 -3.36 -3.13 11.68
C GLU A 58 -3.58 -1.62 11.56
N THR A 59 -2.57 -0.81 11.92
CA THR A 59 -2.64 0.65 11.76
C THR A 59 -2.75 1.02 10.29
N ALA A 60 -1.89 0.45 9.44
CA ALA A 60 -1.94 0.64 7.99
C ALA A 60 -3.27 0.19 7.39
N ARG A 61 -3.84 -0.92 7.90
CA ARG A 61 -5.16 -1.39 7.45
C ARG A 61 -6.24 -0.34 7.69
N ARG A 62 -6.34 0.15 8.93
CA ARG A 62 -7.38 1.13 9.31
C ARG A 62 -7.23 2.45 8.57
N VAL A 63 -6.01 2.94 8.43
CA VAL A 63 -5.72 4.17 7.68
C VAL A 63 -6.09 4.00 6.22
N LEU A 64 -5.68 2.91 5.58
CA LEU A 64 -5.99 2.68 4.16
C LEU A 64 -7.49 2.48 3.91
N GLU A 65 -8.20 1.71 4.75
CA GLU A 65 -9.64 1.49 4.60
C GLU A 65 -10.40 2.81 4.73
N ARG A 66 -10.10 3.64 5.74
CA ARG A 66 -10.67 4.98 5.91
C ARG A 66 -10.35 5.89 4.71
N HIS A 67 -9.12 5.84 4.20
CA HIS A 67 -8.69 6.63 3.05
C HIS A 67 -9.53 6.31 1.80
N MET A 68 -9.79 5.03 1.57
CA MET A 68 -10.58 4.57 0.43
C MET A 68 -12.08 4.93 0.50
N GLU A 69 -12.59 5.44 1.62
CA GLU A 69 -13.96 5.96 1.72
C GLU A 69 -14.13 7.30 1.00
N THR A 70 -13.05 8.10 0.92
CA THR A 70 -13.10 9.48 0.44
C THR A 70 -12.17 9.78 -0.74
N HIS A 71 -11.17 8.93 -1.00
CA HIS A 71 -10.18 9.14 -2.06
C HIS A 71 -10.30 8.10 -3.16
N GLU A 72 -10.13 8.54 -4.40
CA GLU A 72 -10.22 7.66 -5.55
C GLU A 72 -8.97 6.79 -5.73
N GLY A 73 -9.18 5.54 -6.11
CA GLY A 73 -8.08 4.60 -6.38
C GLY A 73 -8.51 3.14 -6.32
N ILE A 74 -7.51 2.28 -6.37
CA ILE A 74 -7.68 0.84 -6.16
C ILE A 74 -6.73 0.40 -5.06
N ALA A 75 -7.27 -0.11 -3.95
CA ALA A 75 -6.47 -0.65 -2.86
C ALA A 75 -6.50 -2.18 -2.85
N TYR A 76 -5.34 -2.75 -2.59
CA TYR A 76 -5.11 -4.18 -2.40
C TYR A 76 -4.75 -4.42 -0.94
N VAL A 77 -5.67 -5.03 -0.19
CA VAL A 77 -5.54 -5.24 1.25
C VAL A 77 -5.44 -6.72 1.53
N ILE A 78 -4.30 -7.17 2.04
CA ILE A 78 -4.11 -8.60 2.35
C ILE A 78 -5.09 -9.05 3.45
N GLU A 79 -5.70 -10.20 3.27
CA GLU A 79 -6.68 -10.76 4.23
C GLU A 79 -6.03 -11.58 5.36
N SER A 80 -4.74 -11.86 5.29
CA SER A 80 -3.99 -12.48 6.40
C SER A 80 -3.99 -11.59 7.63
N ARG A 81 -3.87 -12.21 8.82
CA ARG A 81 -3.63 -11.52 10.09
C ARG A 81 -2.18 -11.65 10.56
N THR A 82 -1.35 -12.33 9.82
CA THR A 82 0.06 -12.56 10.13
C THR A 82 0.95 -11.85 9.14
N ARG A 83 2.21 -11.60 9.52
CA ARG A 83 3.21 -11.01 8.64
C ARG A 83 3.53 -11.93 7.45
N VAL A 84 3.66 -13.21 7.72
CA VAL A 84 4.00 -14.21 6.70
C VAL A 84 2.76 -14.93 6.18
N VAL A 85 2.85 -15.45 4.98
CA VAL A 85 1.83 -16.30 4.34
C VAL A 85 2.38 -17.70 4.10
N ALA A 86 1.48 -18.66 3.88
CA ALA A 86 1.87 -20.02 3.49
C ALA A 86 1.95 -20.15 1.97
N VAL A 87 3.03 -20.75 1.48
CA VAL A 87 3.19 -21.21 0.09
C VAL A 87 3.45 -22.70 0.16
N GLU A 88 2.49 -23.49 -0.31
CA GLU A 88 2.48 -24.92 0.02
C GLU A 88 2.50 -25.07 1.57
N SER A 89 3.51 -25.70 2.12
CA SER A 89 3.71 -25.84 3.57
C SER A 89 4.76 -24.86 4.14
N LEU A 90 5.33 -23.99 3.32
CA LEU A 90 6.44 -23.11 3.70
C LEU A 90 5.95 -21.70 4.03
N LYS A 91 6.65 -21.03 4.95
CA LYS A 91 6.42 -19.62 5.31
C LYS A 91 7.14 -18.71 4.32
N LEU A 92 6.48 -17.64 3.90
CA LEU A 92 7.04 -16.60 3.05
C LEU A 92 6.59 -15.23 3.53
N ASP A 93 7.49 -14.23 3.60
CA ASP A 93 7.10 -12.83 3.69
C ASP A 93 6.53 -12.39 2.34
N PRO A 94 5.27 -11.94 2.25
CA PRO A 94 4.66 -11.57 0.98
C PRO A 94 5.39 -10.41 0.28
N ASN A 95 6.14 -9.57 1.00
CA ASN A 95 7.00 -8.55 0.39
C ASN A 95 8.35 -9.10 -0.12
N ARG A 96 8.47 -10.42 -0.29
CA ARG A 96 9.61 -11.09 -0.92
C ARG A 96 9.21 -11.97 -2.11
N MET A 97 7.93 -11.91 -2.51
CA MET A 97 7.40 -12.77 -3.56
C MET A 97 7.51 -12.18 -4.99
N PHE A 98 7.99 -10.95 -5.13
CA PHE A 98 7.98 -10.22 -6.40
C PHE A 98 9.13 -10.57 -7.33
N SER A 99 10.13 -11.34 -6.85
CA SER A 99 11.13 -11.97 -7.69
C SER A 99 11.37 -13.42 -7.28
N ARG A 100 11.94 -14.21 -8.20
CA ARG A 100 12.29 -15.58 -7.89
C ARG A 100 13.45 -15.66 -6.89
N VAL A 101 14.49 -14.85 -7.10
CA VAL A 101 15.68 -14.81 -6.24
C VAL A 101 15.33 -14.43 -4.81
N GLY A 102 14.57 -13.34 -4.63
CA GLY A 102 14.15 -12.91 -3.30
C GLY A 102 13.21 -13.90 -2.62
N ALA A 103 12.27 -14.50 -3.38
CA ALA A 103 11.39 -15.53 -2.84
C ALA A 103 12.18 -16.77 -2.37
N GLU A 104 13.16 -17.23 -3.15
CA GLU A 104 13.99 -18.38 -2.80
C GLU A 104 14.81 -18.13 -1.53
N ALA A 105 15.48 -16.97 -1.46
CA ALA A 105 16.24 -16.56 -0.29
C ALA A 105 15.35 -16.49 0.97
N ASN A 106 14.15 -15.91 0.85
CA ASN A 106 13.23 -15.77 1.98
C ASN A 106 12.59 -17.10 2.40
N LEU A 107 12.20 -17.96 1.44
CA LEU A 107 11.72 -19.32 1.75
C LEU A 107 12.77 -20.12 2.51
N THR A 108 14.04 -20.06 2.08
CA THR A 108 15.15 -20.75 2.76
C THR A 108 15.36 -20.19 4.17
N LEU A 109 15.36 -18.87 4.32
CA LEU A 109 15.57 -18.19 5.60
C LEU A 109 14.47 -18.53 6.63
N LEU A 110 13.21 -18.51 6.20
CA LEU A 110 12.06 -18.68 7.11
C LEU A 110 11.70 -20.16 7.38
N ASN A 111 12.32 -21.09 6.65
CA ASN A 111 12.04 -22.53 6.80
C ASN A 111 13.34 -23.34 6.88
N PRO A 112 14.14 -23.12 7.95
CA PRO A 112 15.37 -23.88 8.14
C PRO A 112 15.04 -25.38 8.19
N GLY A 113 15.72 -26.18 7.38
CA GLY A 113 15.47 -27.62 7.26
C GLY A 113 14.45 -28.03 6.20
N ALA A 114 13.85 -27.10 5.47
CA ALA A 114 13.03 -27.44 4.31
C ALA A 114 13.87 -28.14 3.22
N ALA A 115 13.37 -29.23 2.66
CA ALA A 115 14.06 -29.91 1.56
C ALA A 115 14.06 -29.00 0.31
N ALA A 116 15.14 -29.04 -0.47
CA ALA A 116 15.28 -28.25 -1.70
C ALA A 116 14.09 -28.47 -2.68
N GLU A 117 13.52 -29.66 -2.69
CA GLU A 117 12.34 -29.99 -3.50
C GLU A 117 11.08 -29.24 -3.04
N GLN A 118 10.91 -29.04 -1.74
CA GLN A 118 9.78 -28.26 -1.20
C GLN A 118 9.90 -26.79 -1.62
N VAL A 119 11.11 -26.22 -1.52
CA VAL A 119 11.41 -24.86 -1.97
C VAL A 119 11.15 -24.72 -3.48
N ARG A 120 11.61 -25.66 -4.30
CA ARG A 120 11.36 -25.64 -5.76
C ARG A 120 9.87 -25.68 -6.10
N ARG A 121 9.07 -26.52 -5.41
CA ARG A 121 7.61 -26.56 -5.61
C ARG A 121 6.95 -25.22 -5.24
N ALA A 122 7.30 -24.64 -4.10
CA ALA A 122 6.81 -23.34 -3.67
C ALA A 122 7.13 -22.24 -4.69
N LEU A 123 8.37 -22.20 -5.18
CA LEU A 123 8.78 -21.27 -6.25
C LEU A 123 7.96 -21.48 -7.53
N GLY A 124 7.71 -22.73 -7.93
CA GLY A 124 6.85 -23.03 -9.09
C GLY A 124 5.43 -22.51 -8.94
N VAL A 125 4.85 -22.55 -7.72
CA VAL A 125 3.53 -21.94 -7.44
C VAL A 125 3.59 -20.42 -7.59
N LEU A 126 4.61 -19.77 -7.04
CA LEU A 126 4.81 -18.32 -7.14
C LEU A 126 5.01 -17.87 -8.60
N ASP A 127 5.86 -18.56 -9.35
CA ASP A 127 6.18 -18.21 -10.74
C ASP A 127 4.95 -18.19 -11.65
N ARG A 128 4.02 -19.15 -11.46
CA ARG A 128 2.78 -19.22 -12.25
C ARG A 128 1.83 -18.05 -12.04
N GLY A 129 1.87 -17.40 -10.88
CA GLY A 129 0.91 -16.35 -10.54
C GLY A 129 1.50 -14.96 -10.38
N ARG A 130 2.82 -14.82 -10.24
CA ARG A 130 3.52 -13.57 -9.91
C ARG A 130 3.18 -12.44 -10.87
N GLU A 131 3.28 -12.68 -12.16
CA GLU A 131 3.05 -11.65 -13.17
C GLU A 131 1.61 -11.11 -13.17
N LYS A 132 0.62 -11.94 -12.84
CA LYS A 132 -0.77 -11.51 -12.71
C LYS A 132 -0.92 -10.51 -11.56
N LEU A 133 -0.31 -10.78 -10.40
CA LEU A 133 -0.33 -9.89 -9.26
C LEU A 133 0.44 -8.60 -9.55
N VAL A 134 1.64 -8.71 -10.12
CA VAL A 134 2.47 -7.56 -10.48
C VAL A 134 1.73 -6.61 -11.40
N ARG A 135 1.08 -7.12 -12.48
CA ARG A 135 0.26 -6.28 -13.38
C ARG A 135 -0.87 -5.56 -12.66
N ALA A 136 -1.49 -6.20 -11.67
CA ALA A 136 -2.56 -5.56 -10.90
C ALA A 136 -2.04 -4.42 -10.02
N LEU A 137 -0.85 -4.58 -9.44
CA LEU A 137 -0.20 -3.59 -8.58
C LEU A 137 0.52 -2.50 -9.38
N THR A 138 0.95 -2.77 -10.61
CA THR A 138 1.57 -1.74 -11.46
C THR A 138 0.52 -0.69 -11.84
N PRO A 139 0.77 0.61 -11.57
CA PRO A 139 -0.16 1.67 -11.89
C PRO A 139 -0.17 1.93 -13.41
N PRO A 140 -1.23 2.49 -13.97
CA PRO A 140 -1.22 3.03 -15.33
C PRO A 140 -0.13 4.10 -15.50
N LYS A 141 0.21 4.42 -16.75
CA LYS A 141 1.18 5.48 -17.05
C LYS A 141 0.77 6.80 -16.37
N GLY A 142 1.71 7.38 -15.64
CA GLY A 142 1.47 8.60 -14.84
C GLY A 142 0.95 8.34 -13.43
N GLY A 143 0.43 7.15 -13.13
CA GLY A 143 0.00 6.78 -11.79
C GLY A 143 1.15 6.41 -10.86
N VAL A 144 0.81 6.13 -9.60
CA VAL A 144 1.75 5.73 -8.55
C VAL A 144 1.16 4.59 -7.73
N THR A 145 2.01 3.68 -7.26
CA THR A 145 1.65 2.69 -6.24
C THR A 145 2.17 3.16 -4.90
N ILE A 146 1.28 3.29 -3.93
CA ILE A 146 1.58 3.71 -2.55
C ILE A 146 1.34 2.50 -1.64
N ALA A 147 2.39 2.01 -1.00
CA ALA A 147 2.29 0.96 0.01
C ALA A 147 2.31 1.56 1.42
N LEU A 148 1.39 1.12 2.27
CA LEU A 148 1.35 1.52 3.67
C LEU A 148 1.91 0.38 4.52
N HIS A 149 2.90 0.70 5.34
CA HIS A 149 3.53 -0.22 6.26
C HIS A 149 3.53 0.27 7.70
N ASN A 150 3.60 -0.67 8.62
CA ASN A 150 3.91 -0.37 10.00
C ASN A 150 5.19 -1.08 10.42
N ASN A 151 6.16 -0.29 10.82
CA ASN A 151 7.40 -0.83 11.37
C ASN A 151 7.32 -1.05 12.89
N SER A 152 8.25 -1.85 13.37
CA SER A 152 8.48 -2.10 14.78
C SER A 152 9.81 -1.52 15.24
N SER A 153 10.09 -1.56 16.53
CA SER A 153 11.24 -0.93 17.17
C SER A 153 12.64 -1.27 16.64
N GLY A 154 12.75 -2.19 15.70
CA GLY A 154 14.05 -2.57 15.08
C GLY A 154 14.27 -2.04 13.66
N TYR A 155 13.28 -1.37 13.05
CA TYR A 155 13.36 -0.89 11.67
C TYR A 155 13.08 0.61 11.58
N SER A 156 13.93 1.33 10.89
CA SER A 156 13.84 2.78 10.75
C SER A 156 14.54 3.26 9.47
N VAL A 157 14.40 4.54 9.14
CA VAL A 157 15.11 5.15 8.01
C VAL A 157 16.62 4.96 8.09
N ALA A 158 17.20 4.81 9.29
CA ALA A 158 18.63 4.57 9.45
C ALA A 158 19.09 3.23 8.85
N ALA A 159 18.22 2.22 8.81
CA ALA A 159 18.49 0.95 8.12
C ALA A 159 18.45 1.09 6.59
N GLU A 160 17.68 2.04 6.07
CA GLU A 160 17.50 2.25 4.63
C GLU A 160 18.58 3.16 4.03
N VAL A 161 19.08 4.16 4.77
CA VAL A 161 20.07 5.13 4.28
C VAL A 161 21.28 4.47 3.64
N PRO A 162 21.93 3.43 4.24
CA PRO A 162 23.13 2.82 3.67
C PRO A 162 22.91 2.07 2.34
N ILE A 163 21.65 1.68 2.05
CA ILE A 163 21.29 0.90 0.85
C ILE A 163 20.44 1.71 -0.14
N SER A 164 20.39 3.03 0.06
CA SER A 164 19.65 3.98 -0.79
C SER A 164 20.61 4.86 -1.58
N ASP A 165 20.18 5.28 -2.77
CA ASP A 165 20.98 6.16 -3.64
C ASP A 165 21.06 7.58 -3.10
N ARG A 166 19.98 8.03 -2.45
CA ARG A 166 19.86 9.39 -1.87
C ARG A 166 18.98 9.37 -0.63
N SER A 167 19.19 10.33 0.25
CA SER A 167 18.36 10.55 1.43
C SER A 167 18.14 12.04 1.73
N SER A 168 17.02 12.35 2.38
CA SER A 168 16.69 13.66 2.95
C SER A 168 16.07 13.44 4.33
N LEU A 169 16.82 13.73 5.39
CA LEU A 169 16.41 13.49 6.77
C LEU A 169 15.96 14.78 7.42
N ARG A 170 14.66 15.07 7.37
CA ARG A 170 14.05 16.28 7.95
C ARG A 170 13.67 16.11 9.42
N GLN A 171 13.39 14.88 9.84
CA GLN A 171 13.00 14.52 11.20
C GLN A 171 13.86 13.37 11.73
N PRO A 172 15.18 13.58 11.96
CA PRO A 172 16.06 12.49 12.43
C PRO A 172 15.65 11.94 13.80
N GLY A 173 14.97 12.73 14.64
CA GLY A 173 14.39 12.30 15.90
C GLY A 173 13.13 11.43 15.79
N ILE A 174 12.57 11.28 14.58
CA ILE A 174 11.41 10.42 14.30
C ILE A 174 11.81 9.43 13.17
N PRO A 175 12.73 8.52 13.43
CA PRO A 175 13.32 7.68 12.39
C PRO A 175 12.39 6.60 11.85
N HIS A 176 11.28 6.34 12.53
CA HIS A 176 10.28 5.34 12.14
C HIS A 176 9.23 5.88 11.16
N ALA A 177 9.17 7.22 10.95
CA ALA A 177 8.27 7.85 9.98
C ALA A 177 9.07 8.33 8.77
N PHE A 178 8.90 7.66 7.64
CA PHE A 178 9.64 8.02 6.42
C PHE A 178 8.95 7.52 5.15
N PHE A 179 9.32 8.14 4.04
CA PHE A 179 9.01 7.67 2.69
C PHE A 179 10.24 6.99 2.07
N LEU A 180 9.99 5.89 1.37
CA LEU A 180 10.93 5.30 0.44
C LEU A 180 10.30 5.39 -0.95
N CYS A 181 10.99 5.99 -1.91
CA CYS A 181 10.52 6.08 -3.30
C CYS A 181 11.53 5.46 -4.27
N THR A 182 11.05 5.15 -5.48
CA THR A 182 11.86 4.51 -6.52
C THR A 182 12.09 5.39 -7.75
N ASP A 183 11.35 6.49 -7.90
CA ASP A 183 11.49 7.44 -9.01
C ASP A 183 12.22 8.72 -8.49
N PRO A 184 13.30 9.17 -9.16
CA PRO A 184 14.00 10.39 -8.76
C PRO A 184 13.14 11.64 -8.76
N ARG A 185 12.16 11.72 -9.65
CA ARG A 185 11.23 12.87 -9.71
C ARG A 185 10.33 12.89 -8.47
N ASP A 186 9.88 11.73 -8.03
CA ASP A 186 9.14 11.61 -6.78
C ASP A 186 10.01 11.99 -5.58
N PHE A 187 11.29 11.62 -5.57
CA PHE A 187 12.22 12.03 -4.52
C PHE A 187 12.35 13.56 -4.46
N GLU A 188 12.43 14.26 -5.61
CA GLU A 188 12.52 15.73 -5.64
C GLU A 188 11.27 16.39 -5.03
N VAL A 189 10.10 15.81 -5.22
CA VAL A 189 8.86 16.26 -4.58
C VAL A 189 8.88 15.91 -3.09
N LEU A 190 9.12 14.64 -2.74
CA LEU A 190 9.04 14.14 -1.37
C LEU A 190 10.03 14.80 -0.42
N LYS A 191 11.24 15.15 -0.88
CA LYS A 191 12.25 15.86 -0.05
C LYS A 191 11.81 17.25 0.40
N THR A 192 10.77 17.83 -0.22
CA THR A 192 10.17 19.10 0.22
C THR A 192 9.22 18.92 1.39
N SER A 193 8.79 17.68 1.67
CA SER A 193 7.95 17.36 2.81
C SER A 193 8.68 17.55 4.13
N PRO A 194 7.94 17.64 5.25
CA PRO A 194 8.58 17.67 6.57
C PRO A 194 9.13 16.30 7.01
N TYR A 195 9.00 15.24 6.21
CA TYR A 195 9.33 13.86 6.59
C TYR A 195 10.71 13.42 6.11
N ASN A 196 11.19 12.31 6.68
CA ASN A 196 12.38 11.62 6.19
C ASN A 196 12.05 10.90 4.87
N VAL A 197 12.99 10.93 3.93
CA VAL A 197 12.81 10.34 2.59
C VAL A 197 14.08 9.65 2.16
N VAL A 198 13.95 8.47 1.54
CA VAL A 198 15.04 7.78 0.86
C VAL A 198 14.64 7.43 -0.58
N LEU A 199 15.61 7.45 -1.49
CA LEU A 199 15.46 7.02 -2.89
C LEU A 199 16.18 5.70 -3.09
N GLN A 200 15.48 4.70 -3.59
CA GLN A 200 16.03 3.38 -3.93
C GLN A 200 15.82 3.04 -5.41
N GLN A 201 16.72 3.51 -6.27
CA GLN A 201 16.74 3.16 -7.69
C GLN A 201 17.55 1.90 -7.97
N HIS A 202 18.69 1.77 -7.32
CA HIS A 202 19.64 0.71 -7.54
C HIS A 202 19.80 -0.17 -6.29
N GLY A 203 20.26 -1.37 -6.48
CA GLY A 203 20.54 -2.32 -5.41
C GLY A 203 20.18 -3.75 -5.78
N PRO A 204 20.53 -4.72 -4.93
CA PRO A 204 20.29 -6.13 -5.19
C PRO A 204 18.79 -6.43 -5.22
N GLU A 205 18.43 -7.42 -6.02
CA GLU A 205 17.09 -7.96 -6.08
C GLU A 205 16.80 -8.78 -4.83
N ASP A 206 15.91 -8.27 -3.97
CA ASP A 206 15.56 -8.88 -2.68
C ASP A 206 14.13 -9.44 -2.64
N GLY A 207 13.42 -9.36 -3.76
CA GLY A 207 12.04 -9.80 -3.90
C GLY A 207 11.00 -8.81 -3.40
N SER A 208 11.37 -7.63 -2.93
CA SER A 208 10.43 -6.58 -2.53
C SER A 208 9.76 -5.90 -3.74
N LEU A 209 8.59 -5.31 -3.49
CA LEU A 209 7.90 -4.55 -4.54
C LEU A 209 8.66 -3.27 -4.90
N SER A 210 9.37 -2.65 -3.96
CA SER A 210 10.21 -1.47 -4.24
C SER A 210 11.32 -1.80 -5.25
N ARG A 211 12.06 -2.89 -5.06
CA ARG A 211 13.10 -3.31 -6.00
C ARG A 211 12.54 -3.68 -7.38
N LEU A 212 11.40 -4.35 -7.41
CA LEU A 212 10.71 -4.62 -8.67
C LEU A 212 10.27 -3.33 -9.36
N ALA A 213 9.71 -2.36 -8.62
CA ALA A 213 9.26 -1.07 -9.16
C ALA A 213 10.42 -0.29 -9.77
N ALA A 214 11.54 -0.20 -9.06
CA ALA A 214 12.78 0.40 -9.58
C ALA A 214 13.26 -0.28 -10.86
N ALA A 215 13.33 -1.61 -10.88
CA ALA A 215 13.78 -2.37 -12.04
C ALA A 215 12.85 -2.25 -13.25
N ARG A 216 11.54 -2.12 -13.04
CA ARG A 216 10.53 -1.97 -14.12
C ARG A 216 10.19 -0.53 -14.47
N GLY A 217 10.72 0.45 -13.75
CA GLY A 217 10.53 1.88 -14.01
C GLY A 217 9.10 2.38 -13.77
N PHE A 218 8.36 1.82 -12.82
CA PHE A 218 7.07 2.40 -12.41
C PHE A 218 7.18 3.10 -11.06
N ARG A 219 6.39 4.16 -10.89
CA ARG A 219 6.39 4.97 -9.66
C ARG A 219 5.87 4.17 -8.47
N TYR A 220 6.66 4.14 -7.42
CA TYR A 220 6.32 3.45 -6.17
C TYR A 220 6.78 4.28 -4.98
N VAL A 221 5.92 4.40 -3.99
CA VAL A 221 6.24 5.00 -2.69
C VAL A 221 5.82 4.05 -1.59
N ASN A 222 6.74 3.74 -0.69
CA ASN A 222 6.48 3.08 0.58
C ASN A 222 6.37 4.15 1.67
N LEU A 223 5.28 4.11 2.44
CA LEU A 223 5.02 4.96 3.58
C LEU A 223 5.18 4.11 4.85
N GLU A 224 6.22 4.38 5.61
CA GLU A 224 6.56 3.70 6.85
C GLU A 224 6.23 4.57 8.06
N VAL A 225 5.52 3.99 9.03
CA VAL A 225 5.22 4.62 10.32
C VAL A 225 5.23 3.55 11.41
N ALA A 226 5.59 3.92 12.63
CA ALA A 226 5.53 2.98 13.76
C ALA A 226 4.10 2.46 14.00
N ALA A 227 3.99 1.20 14.42
CA ALA A 227 2.70 0.62 14.76
C ALA A 227 2.02 1.44 15.87
N GLY A 228 0.72 1.74 15.68
CA GLY A 228 -0.06 2.58 16.60
C GLY A 228 -0.15 4.06 16.21
N GLU A 229 0.75 4.58 15.39
CA GLU A 229 0.77 6.00 14.99
C GLU A 229 -0.16 6.29 13.79
N ALA A 230 -1.45 6.02 13.94
CA ALA A 230 -2.43 6.14 12.86
C ALA A 230 -2.59 7.58 12.35
N GLU A 231 -2.58 8.57 13.23
CA GLU A 231 -2.72 9.98 12.84
C GLU A 231 -1.53 10.43 11.99
N ARG A 232 -0.31 10.08 12.39
CA ARG A 232 0.89 10.37 11.59
C ARG A 232 0.84 9.70 10.22
N GLN A 233 0.43 8.44 10.16
CA GLN A 233 0.29 7.73 8.89
C GLN A 233 -0.75 8.37 7.99
N TRP A 234 -1.85 8.85 8.57
CA TRP A 234 -2.90 9.60 7.87
C TRP A 234 -2.39 10.95 7.34
N GLU A 235 -1.66 11.72 8.16
CA GLU A 235 -1.06 12.99 7.74
C GLU A 235 -0.09 12.79 6.57
N MET A 236 0.79 11.80 6.67
CA MET A 236 1.75 11.46 5.62
C MET A 236 1.04 11.03 4.33
N LEU A 237 -0.01 10.21 4.42
CA LEU A 237 -0.79 9.78 3.26
C LEU A 237 -1.51 10.96 2.59
N ASN A 238 -2.11 11.86 3.38
CA ASN A 238 -2.74 13.08 2.85
C ASN A 238 -1.71 13.98 2.16
N TRP A 239 -0.51 14.08 2.71
CA TRP A 239 0.57 14.82 2.05
C TRP A 239 0.87 14.25 0.65
N LEU A 240 0.96 12.91 0.51
CA LEU A 240 1.14 12.26 -0.80
C LEU A 240 -0.01 12.59 -1.76
N GLU A 241 -1.26 12.62 -1.27
CA GLU A 241 -2.42 12.97 -2.10
C GLU A 241 -2.33 14.37 -2.68
N TRP A 242 -1.85 15.34 -1.92
CA TRP A 242 -1.75 16.74 -2.33
C TRP A 242 -0.60 16.99 -3.30
N PHE A 243 0.54 16.35 -3.13
CA PHE A 243 1.78 16.72 -3.81
C PHE A 243 2.24 15.73 -4.89
N MET A 244 1.67 14.52 -4.94
CA MET A 244 2.02 13.51 -5.93
C MET A 244 0.90 13.22 -6.94
N GLY A 245 0.06 14.17 -7.18
CA GLY A 245 -1.06 14.10 -8.15
C GLY A 245 -0.64 13.78 -9.57
#